data_56601188f9f9b548e39c95bd2ae5fed2
#
_entry.id   56601188f9f9b548e39c95bd2ae5fed2
#
_cell.length_a   1.000
_cell.length_b   1.000
_cell.length_c   1.000
_cell.angle_alpha   90.00
_cell.angle_beta   90.00
_cell.angle_gamma   90.00
#
_symmetry.space_group_name_H-M   'P 1'
#
loop_
_entity.id
_entity.type
_entity.pdbx_description
1 polymer ?
#
loop_
_entity_poly.entity_id
_entity_poly.type
_entity_poly.pdbx_seq_one_letter_code
_entity_poly.pdbx_strand_id
1 'polypeptide(L)'
;MKYRNNMKIIYFLFITAFLFSCEKEAEFSFSNTMDVTRNDEIIILTKDELAQKVKLQEGLLPVFKLGKDIIVSSQVDDLDGDGKWDEVVLLLDFAANETLELKVELVTESEYPEFDKRTNLSLKIVQEDGSYKEFDNYQALPCDDGFEIIAMAESVNWENDKIAFRNYFDCRNVKDLFGKLLPGMVLDKIGTPEMGSYHNLSDWGMDVLHCGSSLGSGGLALL
;
A
#
# COMPACT_ATOMS: atom_id res chain seq x y z
N MET A 1 40.54 -56.01 59.77
CA MET A 1 39.20 -56.14 59.14
C MET A 1 38.85 -54.81 58.51
N LYS A 2 38.99 -54.68 57.13
CA LYS A 2 38.75 -53.45 56.41
C LYS A 2 37.40 -53.57 55.69
N TYR A 3 36.46 -52.71 56.07
CA TYR A 3 35.18 -52.54 55.34
C TYR A 3 35.41 -51.62 54.15
N ARG A 4 35.19 -52.16 52.93
CA ARG A 4 35.10 -51.37 51.68
C ARG A 4 33.63 -50.96 51.46
N ASN A 5 33.36 -49.67 51.61
CA ASN A 5 32.09 -49.09 51.18
C ASN A 5 32.09 -48.96 49.65
N ASN A 6 31.24 -49.71 49.00
CA ASN A 6 30.94 -49.53 47.58
C ASN A 6 29.81 -48.52 47.43
N MET A 7 30.13 -47.28 47.08
CA MET A 7 29.17 -46.23 46.76
C MET A 7 28.79 -46.38 45.27
N LYS A 8 27.58 -46.85 44.98
CA LYS A 8 27.03 -46.91 43.63
C LYS A 8 26.49 -45.52 43.29
N ILE A 9 27.16 -44.81 42.36
CA ILE A 9 26.72 -43.57 41.79
C ILE A 9 25.66 -43.92 40.70
N ILE A 10 24.39 -43.54 40.98
CA ILE A 10 23.29 -43.65 40.02
C ILE A 10 23.28 -42.34 39.23
N TYR A 11 23.71 -42.39 37.95
CA TYR A 11 23.54 -41.30 37.00
C TYR A 11 22.09 -41.28 36.57
N PHE A 12 21.36 -40.23 36.99
CA PHE A 12 20.03 -39.91 36.50
C PHE A 12 20.21 -39.11 35.18
N LEU A 13 20.01 -39.76 34.05
CA LEU A 13 20.04 -39.11 32.75
C LEU A 13 18.70 -38.37 32.55
N PHE A 14 18.72 -37.05 32.75
CA PHE A 14 17.57 -36.20 32.43
C PHE A 14 17.52 -36.04 30.90
N ILE A 15 16.68 -36.81 30.23
CA ILE A 15 16.34 -36.61 28.81
C ILE A 15 15.28 -35.50 28.80
N THR A 16 15.71 -34.25 28.56
CA THR A 16 14.82 -33.15 28.16
C THR A 16 14.35 -33.42 26.75
N ALA A 17 13.16 -33.98 26.59
CA ALA A 17 12.48 -34.04 25.31
C ALA A 17 12.08 -32.61 24.95
N PHE A 18 12.83 -31.98 24.04
CA PHE A 18 12.39 -30.79 23.34
C PHE A 18 11.23 -31.21 22.42
N LEU A 19 10.01 -30.97 22.87
CA LEU A 19 8.84 -31.01 22.01
C LEU A 19 8.95 -29.79 21.08
N PHE A 20 9.52 -30.00 19.90
CA PHE A 20 9.32 -29.09 18.79
C PHE A 20 7.83 -29.16 18.44
N SER A 21 7.05 -28.24 19.00
CA SER A 21 5.74 -27.94 18.45
C SER A 21 5.98 -27.36 17.06
N CYS A 22 5.75 -28.13 16.03
CA CYS A 22 5.62 -27.61 14.69
C CYS A 22 4.28 -26.86 14.69
N GLU A 23 4.30 -25.57 15.03
CA GLU A 23 3.14 -24.72 14.76
C GLU A 23 2.91 -24.77 13.24
N LYS A 24 1.73 -25.24 12.86
CA LYS A 24 1.34 -25.28 11.45
C LYS A 24 1.23 -23.82 11.01
N GLU A 25 2.09 -23.43 10.06
CA GLU A 25 2.03 -22.10 9.47
C GLU A 25 0.61 -21.86 8.92
N ALA A 26 0.07 -20.67 9.18
CA ALA A 26 -1.25 -20.32 8.66
C ALA A 26 -1.16 -20.14 7.14
N GLU A 27 -2.08 -20.77 6.44
CA GLU A 27 -2.17 -20.71 4.97
C GLU A 27 -3.48 -20.01 4.56
N PHE A 28 -3.35 -19.12 3.58
CA PHE A 28 -4.45 -18.41 2.94
C PHE A 28 -4.51 -18.79 1.47
N SER A 29 -5.70 -19.22 1.03
CA SER A 29 -5.96 -19.67 -0.33
C SER A 29 -6.77 -18.62 -1.07
N PHE A 30 -6.28 -18.18 -2.23
CA PHE A 30 -6.95 -17.23 -3.11
C PHE A 30 -7.05 -17.82 -4.50
N SER A 31 -8.24 -17.71 -5.12
CA SER A 31 -8.52 -18.37 -6.40
C SER A 31 -9.02 -17.39 -7.45
N ASN A 32 -8.43 -17.45 -8.63
CA ASN A 32 -9.01 -16.93 -9.85
C ASN A 32 -9.86 -18.02 -10.50
N THR A 33 -11.18 -17.89 -10.44
CA THR A 33 -12.12 -18.87 -11.04
C THR A 33 -12.45 -18.56 -12.50
N MET A 34 -11.83 -17.52 -13.08
CA MET A 34 -12.05 -17.13 -14.47
C MET A 34 -11.02 -17.83 -15.38
N ASP A 35 -11.40 -18.02 -16.64
CA ASP A 35 -10.55 -18.61 -17.68
C ASP A 35 -9.58 -17.61 -18.35
N VAL A 36 -9.31 -16.49 -17.69
CA VAL A 36 -8.39 -15.44 -18.12
C VAL A 36 -7.38 -15.13 -17.01
N THR A 37 -6.19 -14.74 -17.42
CA THR A 37 -5.16 -14.21 -16.51
C THR A 37 -5.63 -12.88 -15.91
N ARG A 38 -5.40 -12.70 -14.62
CA ARG A 38 -5.69 -11.48 -13.87
C ARG A 38 -4.40 -11.00 -13.22
N ASN A 39 -3.89 -9.87 -13.66
CA ASN A 39 -2.69 -9.27 -13.11
C ASN A 39 -3.06 -8.09 -12.20
N ASP A 40 -2.22 -7.85 -11.19
CA ASP A 40 -2.38 -6.77 -10.24
C ASP A 40 -3.73 -6.81 -9.49
N GLU A 41 -4.17 -8.02 -9.11
CA GLU A 41 -5.39 -8.19 -8.33
C GLU A 41 -5.16 -7.77 -6.88
N ILE A 42 -6.03 -6.89 -6.41
CA ILE A 42 -6.01 -6.40 -5.05
C ILE A 42 -6.80 -7.34 -4.15
N ILE A 43 -6.15 -7.88 -3.15
CA ILE A 43 -6.78 -8.66 -2.06
C ILE A 43 -6.64 -7.86 -0.77
N ILE A 44 -7.74 -7.60 -0.12
CA ILE A 44 -7.77 -6.93 1.18
C ILE A 44 -8.13 -7.96 2.24
N LEU A 45 -7.36 -8.03 3.30
CA LEU A 45 -7.62 -8.83 4.48
C LEU A 45 -7.66 -7.93 5.71
N THR A 46 -8.79 -7.88 6.36
CA THR A 46 -8.91 -7.17 7.63
C THR A 46 -8.13 -7.89 8.73
N LYS A 47 -7.72 -7.15 9.74
CA LYS A 47 -7.05 -7.70 10.92
C LYS A 47 -7.87 -8.82 11.58
N ASP A 48 -9.19 -8.67 11.62
CA ASP A 48 -10.09 -9.68 12.19
C ASP A 48 -10.12 -10.97 11.37
N GLU A 49 -10.10 -10.88 10.02
CA GLU A 49 -10.01 -12.05 9.15
C GLU A 49 -8.68 -12.78 9.33
N LEU A 50 -7.59 -12.00 9.45
CA LEU A 50 -6.28 -12.58 9.74
C LEU A 50 -6.24 -13.29 11.09
N ALA A 51 -6.84 -12.68 12.12
CA ALA A 51 -6.89 -13.21 13.48
C ALA A 51 -7.62 -14.56 13.60
N GLN A 52 -8.48 -14.90 12.63
CA GLN A 52 -9.14 -16.21 12.59
C GLN A 52 -8.18 -17.38 12.33
N LYS A 53 -7.05 -17.10 11.68
CA LYS A 53 -6.06 -18.13 11.29
C LYS A 53 -4.68 -17.91 11.92
N VAL A 54 -4.35 -16.68 12.26
CA VAL A 54 -3.04 -16.27 12.79
C VAL A 54 -3.20 -15.72 14.20
N LYS A 55 -2.38 -16.18 15.12
CA LYS A 55 -2.30 -15.56 16.45
C LYS A 55 -1.51 -14.25 16.34
N LEU A 56 -2.24 -13.17 16.09
CA LEU A 56 -1.64 -11.83 15.98
C LEU A 56 -0.96 -11.42 17.28
N GLN A 57 0.12 -10.63 17.16
CA GLN A 57 0.89 -10.07 18.26
C GLN A 57 0.97 -8.56 18.06
N GLU A 58 0.82 -7.81 19.14
CA GLU A 58 0.89 -6.34 19.09
C GLU A 58 2.28 -5.88 18.60
N GLY A 59 2.29 -4.89 17.71
CA GLY A 59 3.53 -4.34 17.13
C GLY A 59 4.16 -5.19 16.03
N LEU A 60 3.55 -6.32 15.65
CA LEU A 60 3.99 -7.11 14.50
C LEU A 60 3.09 -6.90 13.28
N LEU A 61 3.70 -6.96 12.10
CA LEU A 61 3.08 -6.76 10.80
C LEU A 61 3.06 -8.08 10.01
N PRO A 62 1.98 -8.37 9.26
CA PRO A 62 1.87 -9.59 8.46
C PRO A 62 2.63 -9.46 7.14
N VAL A 63 3.52 -10.40 6.85
CA VAL A 63 4.19 -10.57 5.56
C VAL A 63 3.71 -11.87 4.93
N PHE A 64 3.33 -11.81 3.65
CA PHE A 64 2.83 -12.95 2.91
C PHE A 64 3.89 -13.52 1.98
N LYS A 65 3.93 -14.83 1.88
CA LYS A 65 4.90 -15.56 1.03
C LYS A 65 4.18 -16.58 0.14
N LEU A 66 4.52 -16.56 -1.13
CA LEU A 66 4.12 -17.58 -2.09
C LEU A 66 5.26 -18.61 -2.21
N GLY A 67 4.95 -19.85 -1.92
CA GLY A 67 5.97 -20.91 -1.88
C GLY A 67 6.96 -20.70 -0.72
N LYS A 68 8.27 -20.84 -1.01
CA LYS A 68 9.29 -20.76 0.04
C LYS A 68 9.90 -19.37 0.20
N ASP A 69 10.08 -18.64 -0.92
CA ASP A 69 10.98 -17.48 -0.94
C ASP A 69 10.39 -16.24 -1.62
N ILE A 70 9.20 -16.35 -2.23
CA ILE A 70 8.59 -15.21 -2.93
C ILE A 70 7.77 -14.40 -1.93
N ILE A 71 8.25 -13.21 -1.60
CA ILE A 71 7.51 -12.26 -0.78
C ILE A 71 6.48 -11.57 -1.67
N VAL A 72 5.21 -11.57 -1.23
CA VAL A 72 4.11 -10.91 -1.93
C VAL A 72 4.12 -9.43 -1.58
N SER A 73 4.01 -8.57 -2.61
CA SER A 73 3.85 -7.13 -2.40
C SER A 73 2.63 -6.85 -1.56
N SER A 74 2.83 -6.12 -0.47
CA SER A 74 1.78 -5.82 0.50
C SER A 74 1.95 -4.44 1.10
N GLN A 75 0.85 -3.91 1.63
CA GLN A 75 0.80 -2.69 2.41
C GLN A 75 -0.10 -2.94 3.60
N VAL A 76 0.26 -2.42 4.77
CA VAL A 76 -0.59 -2.40 5.95
C VAL A 76 -1.12 -1.00 6.15
N ASP A 77 -2.43 -0.87 6.36
CA ASP A 77 -3.11 0.40 6.46
C ASP A 77 -3.73 0.58 7.86
N ASP A 78 -3.53 1.77 8.43
CA ASP A 78 -4.18 2.29 9.62
C ASP A 78 -5.31 3.21 9.15
N LEU A 79 -6.55 2.70 9.18
CA LEU A 79 -7.69 3.38 8.58
C LEU A 79 -8.30 4.44 9.50
N ASP A 80 -8.14 4.31 10.81
CA ASP A 80 -8.72 5.21 11.80
C ASP A 80 -7.71 6.18 12.44
N GLY A 81 -6.41 6.02 12.12
CA GLY A 81 -5.33 6.89 12.58
C GLY A 81 -4.93 6.67 14.03
N ASP A 82 -5.18 5.48 14.59
CA ASP A 82 -4.84 5.15 15.98
C ASP A 82 -3.38 4.70 16.16
N GLY A 83 -2.62 4.59 15.08
CA GLY A 83 -1.23 4.13 15.04
C GLY A 83 -1.09 2.61 14.98
N LYS A 84 -2.19 1.89 14.73
CA LYS A 84 -2.19 0.45 14.55
C LYS A 84 -2.80 0.10 13.20
N TRP A 85 -2.27 -0.92 12.56
CA TRP A 85 -2.83 -1.36 11.30
C TRP A 85 -4.19 -2.07 11.48
N ASP A 86 -5.12 -1.87 10.52
CA ASP A 86 -6.46 -2.44 10.48
C ASP A 86 -6.63 -3.49 9.40
N GLU A 87 -5.95 -3.30 8.29
CA GLU A 87 -5.99 -4.20 7.16
C GLU A 87 -4.64 -4.35 6.47
N VAL A 88 -4.50 -5.41 5.70
CA VAL A 88 -3.38 -5.61 4.78
C VAL A 88 -3.92 -5.75 3.37
N VAL A 89 -3.33 -5.00 2.46
CA VAL A 89 -3.60 -5.04 1.02
C VAL A 89 -2.49 -5.85 0.35
N LEU A 90 -2.85 -6.88 -0.40
CA LEU A 90 -1.94 -7.71 -1.18
C LEU A 90 -2.14 -7.45 -2.66
N LEU A 91 -1.07 -7.57 -3.44
CA LEU A 91 -1.11 -7.49 -4.88
C LEU A 91 -0.68 -8.83 -5.48
N LEU A 92 -1.58 -9.49 -6.20
CA LEU A 92 -1.39 -10.84 -6.72
C LEU A 92 -1.64 -10.92 -8.23
N ASP A 93 -0.84 -11.72 -8.90
CA ASP A 93 -1.07 -12.12 -10.29
C ASP A 93 -1.58 -13.55 -10.32
N PHE A 94 -2.64 -13.80 -11.07
CA PHE A 94 -3.23 -15.12 -11.25
C PHE A 94 -3.24 -15.53 -12.72
N ALA A 95 -2.82 -16.73 -13.01
CA ALA A 95 -3.17 -17.39 -14.26
C ALA A 95 -4.66 -17.75 -14.31
N ALA A 96 -5.18 -18.14 -15.48
CA ALA A 96 -6.55 -18.62 -15.62
C ALA A 96 -6.79 -19.86 -14.73
N ASN A 97 -7.88 -19.84 -13.97
CA ASN A 97 -8.29 -20.94 -13.05
C ASN A 97 -7.22 -21.34 -12.03
N GLU A 98 -6.37 -20.40 -11.62
CA GLU A 98 -5.31 -20.63 -10.65
C GLU A 98 -5.75 -20.40 -9.21
N THR A 99 -5.20 -21.21 -8.32
CA THR A 99 -5.29 -20.99 -6.87
C THR A 99 -3.90 -20.82 -6.30
N LEU A 100 -3.69 -19.76 -5.54
CA LEU A 100 -2.45 -19.46 -4.83
C LEU A 100 -2.61 -19.75 -3.34
N GLU A 101 -1.62 -20.44 -2.77
CA GLU A 101 -1.54 -20.70 -1.33
C GLU A 101 -0.43 -19.84 -0.74
N LEU A 102 -0.81 -18.90 0.13
CA LEU A 102 0.11 -17.97 0.78
C LEU A 102 0.31 -18.34 2.25
N LYS A 103 1.54 -18.27 2.69
CA LYS A 103 1.92 -18.37 4.10
C LYS A 103 2.08 -16.98 4.69
N VAL A 104 1.77 -16.86 5.99
CA VAL A 104 1.89 -15.61 6.73
C VAL A 104 2.99 -15.75 7.78
N GLU A 105 3.85 -14.76 7.83
CA GLU A 105 4.85 -14.54 8.87
C GLU A 105 4.60 -13.18 9.53
N LEU A 106 4.75 -13.11 10.84
CA LEU A 106 4.65 -11.85 11.58
C LEU A 106 6.06 -11.32 11.84
N VAL A 107 6.32 -10.08 11.41
CA VAL A 107 7.62 -9.42 11.51
C VAL A 107 7.51 -8.10 12.25
N THR A 108 8.62 -7.58 12.76
CA THR A 108 8.68 -6.21 13.28
C THR A 108 8.64 -5.19 12.12
N GLU A 109 8.30 -3.94 12.41
CA GLU A 109 8.30 -2.85 11.42
C GLU A 109 9.66 -2.71 10.72
N SER A 110 10.76 -2.89 11.44
CA SER A 110 12.13 -2.82 10.87
C SER A 110 12.49 -4.00 9.95
N GLU A 111 11.74 -5.09 10.01
CA GLU A 111 11.90 -6.28 9.17
C GLU A 111 10.85 -6.34 8.05
N TYR A 112 9.89 -5.40 8.05
CA TYR A 112 8.88 -5.35 7.01
C TYR A 112 9.53 -5.00 5.67
N PRO A 113 9.25 -5.76 4.59
CA PRO A 113 9.88 -5.54 3.30
C PRO A 113 9.54 -4.18 2.70
N GLU A 114 10.53 -3.55 2.05
CA GLU A 114 10.28 -2.40 1.19
C GLU A 114 9.81 -2.88 -0.19
N PHE A 115 8.75 -2.27 -0.69
CA PHE A 115 8.20 -2.53 -2.02
C PHE A 115 8.28 -1.27 -2.89
N ASP A 116 8.36 -1.46 -4.19
CA ASP A 116 8.27 -0.36 -5.14
C ASP A 116 6.94 0.37 -4.98
N LYS A 117 7.01 1.70 -4.90
CA LYS A 117 5.82 2.55 -4.79
C LYS A 117 5.01 2.47 -6.08
N ARG A 118 3.78 1.95 -6.00
CA ARG A 118 2.87 1.80 -7.14
C ARG A 118 1.64 2.69 -7.07
N THR A 119 1.46 3.39 -5.95
CA THR A 119 0.39 4.37 -5.73
C THR A 119 0.96 5.63 -5.10
N ASN A 120 0.31 6.76 -5.31
CA ASN A 120 0.68 8.03 -4.70
C ASN A 120 -0.56 8.88 -4.46
N LEU A 121 -0.62 9.55 -3.31
CA LEU A 121 -1.57 10.60 -2.99
C LEU A 121 -0.75 11.81 -2.54
N SER A 122 -1.04 12.98 -3.08
CA SER A 122 -0.28 14.19 -2.78
C SER A 122 -1.21 15.40 -2.68
N LEU A 123 -1.08 16.11 -1.57
CA LEU A 123 -1.66 17.42 -1.34
C LEU A 123 -0.55 18.34 -0.84
N LYS A 124 0.03 19.13 -1.74
CA LYS A 124 1.13 20.04 -1.42
C LYS A 124 0.66 21.48 -1.51
N ILE A 125 0.79 22.22 -0.41
CA ILE A 125 0.35 23.60 -0.29
C ILE A 125 1.55 24.54 -0.33
N VAL A 126 1.45 25.61 -1.12
CA VAL A 126 2.48 26.65 -1.22
C VAL A 126 2.65 27.36 0.12
N GLN A 127 3.91 27.56 0.50
CA GLN A 127 4.31 28.31 1.69
C GLN A 127 4.65 29.77 1.33
N GLU A 128 4.80 30.62 2.33
CA GLU A 128 5.18 32.06 2.14
C GLU A 128 6.49 32.26 1.39
N ASP A 129 7.42 31.32 1.49
CA ASP A 129 8.71 31.35 0.80
C ASP A 129 8.66 30.78 -0.63
N GLY A 130 7.48 30.35 -1.08
CA GLY A 130 7.26 29.73 -2.39
C GLY A 130 7.57 28.23 -2.45
N SER A 131 8.01 27.61 -1.36
CA SER A 131 8.15 26.17 -1.27
C SER A 131 6.80 25.48 -1.14
N TYR A 132 6.76 24.16 -1.34
CA TYR A 132 5.57 23.34 -1.12
C TYR A 132 5.77 22.44 0.10
N LYS A 133 4.72 22.35 0.93
CA LYS A 133 4.66 21.43 2.06
C LYS A 133 3.50 20.47 1.87
N GLU A 134 3.72 19.20 2.16
CA GLU A 134 2.70 18.16 2.12
C GLU A 134 1.78 18.23 3.33
N PHE A 135 0.48 17.98 3.11
CA PHE A 135 -0.58 18.00 4.12
C PHE A 135 -1.50 16.79 3.93
N ASP A 136 -1.99 16.27 5.05
CA ASP A 136 -2.96 15.16 5.05
C ASP A 136 -4.40 15.67 4.87
N ASN A 137 -4.65 16.93 5.14
CA ASN A 137 -5.95 17.57 4.99
C ASN A 137 -5.81 19.06 4.69
N TYR A 138 -6.78 19.62 4.02
CA TYR A 138 -6.87 21.03 3.74
C TYR A 138 -8.33 21.44 3.54
N GLN A 139 -8.73 22.55 4.15
CA GLN A 139 -10.02 23.17 3.90
C GLN A 139 -9.87 24.25 2.82
N ALA A 140 -10.36 23.98 1.62
CA ALA A 140 -10.36 24.94 0.53
C ALA A 140 -11.21 26.17 0.90
N LEU A 141 -10.76 27.35 0.44
CA LEU A 141 -11.53 28.57 0.59
C LEU A 141 -12.74 28.55 -0.36
N PRO A 142 -13.84 29.24 -0.01
CA PRO A 142 -14.95 29.41 -0.93
C PRO A 142 -14.50 30.08 -2.22
N CYS A 143 -15.13 29.75 -3.30
CA CYS A 143 -14.82 30.18 -4.64
C CYS A 143 -15.49 31.53 -4.97
N ASP A 144 -15.26 32.57 -4.19
CA ASP A 144 -16.06 33.82 -4.29
C ASP A 144 -15.48 34.85 -5.27
N ASP A 145 -14.20 35.14 -5.28
CA ASP A 145 -13.66 36.31 -5.94
C ASP A 145 -12.35 36.14 -6.69
N GLY A 146 -12.10 35.00 -7.17
CA GLY A 146 -10.85 34.72 -7.87
C GLY A 146 -10.15 33.53 -7.31
N PHE A 147 -9.61 32.83 -8.23
CA PHE A 147 -8.93 31.59 -8.00
C PHE A 147 -7.54 31.88 -7.43
N GLU A 148 -7.34 31.58 -6.18
CA GLU A 148 -6.04 31.69 -5.54
C GLU A 148 -5.36 30.30 -5.61
N ILE A 149 -4.26 30.22 -6.34
CA ILE A 149 -3.46 28.99 -6.46
C ILE A 149 -2.72 28.76 -5.15
N ILE A 150 -3.25 27.85 -4.34
CA ILE A 150 -2.69 27.52 -3.03
C ILE A 150 -2.04 26.13 -3.01
N ALA A 151 -2.49 25.24 -3.89
CA ALA A 151 -1.99 23.88 -3.97
C ALA A 151 -1.09 23.69 -5.19
N MET A 152 -0.08 22.85 -5.07
CA MET A 152 0.73 22.41 -6.20
C MET A 152 -0.17 21.79 -7.26
N ALA A 153 0.01 22.21 -8.52
CA ALA A 153 -0.87 21.85 -9.63
C ALA A 153 -2.35 22.16 -9.39
N GLU A 154 -2.67 23.17 -8.54
CA GLU A 154 -4.04 23.68 -8.29
C GLU A 154 -5.00 22.62 -7.71
N SER A 155 -4.49 21.57 -7.05
CA SER A 155 -5.30 20.37 -6.84
C SER A 155 -4.78 19.45 -5.73
N VAL A 156 -5.64 18.48 -5.36
CA VAL A 156 -5.22 17.21 -4.79
C VAL A 156 -4.99 16.21 -5.92
N ASN A 157 -3.95 15.43 -5.79
CA ASN A 157 -3.46 14.52 -6.83
C ASN A 157 -3.41 13.09 -6.31
N TRP A 158 -3.78 12.13 -7.14
CA TRP A 158 -3.59 10.69 -6.86
C TRP A 158 -3.27 9.92 -8.12
N GLU A 159 -2.47 8.90 -7.99
CA GLU A 159 -2.03 8.07 -9.10
C GLU A 159 -1.74 6.64 -8.69
N ASN A 160 -1.82 5.74 -9.65
CA ASN A 160 -1.08 4.49 -9.62
C ASN A 160 -0.03 4.49 -10.73
N ASP A 161 0.72 3.42 -10.87
CA ASP A 161 1.77 3.29 -11.88
C ASP A 161 1.27 3.37 -13.35
N LYS A 162 -0.04 3.33 -13.60
CA LYS A 162 -0.65 3.28 -14.95
C LYS A 162 -1.43 4.55 -15.31
N ILE A 163 -2.01 5.23 -14.34
CA ILE A 163 -2.91 6.37 -14.56
C ILE A 163 -2.81 7.36 -13.40
N ALA A 164 -3.06 8.63 -13.67
CA ALA A 164 -3.10 9.65 -12.64
C ALA A 164 -4.31 10.57 -12.79
N PHE A 165 -4.71 11.15 -11.68
CA PHE A 165 -5.80 12.11 -11.58
C PHE A 165 -5.39 13.30 -10.74
N ARG A 166 -6.02 14.44 -10.99
CA ARG A 166 -6.08 15.55 -10.07
C ARG A 166 -7.50 16.08 -9.96
N ASN A 167 -7.86 16.61 -8.80
CA ASN A 167 -9.12 17.34 -8.60
C ASN A 167 -8.82 18.77 -8.27
N TYR A 168 -9.22 19.68 -9.15
CA TYR A 168 -9.00 21.10 -8.95
C TYR A 168 -9.74 21.65 -7.73
N PHE A 169 -9.10 22.58 -7.02
CA PHE A 169 -9.71 23.34 -5.92
C PHE A 169 -10.41 24.61 -6.38
N ASP A 170 -10.72 24.72 -7.66
CA ASP A 170 -11.47 25.85 -8.19
C ASP A 170 -12.99 25.60 -8.23
N CYS A 171 -13.76 26.63 -8.64
CA CYS A 171 -15.22 26.59 -8.71
C CYS A 171 -15.78 25.49 -9.61
N ARG A 172 -14.99 24.98 -10.52
CA ARG A 172 -15.40 23.90 -11.43
C ARG A 172 -15.45 22.57 -10.74
N ASN A 173 -14.61 22.36 -9.70
CA ASN A 173 -14.42 21.08 -9.02
C ASN A 173 -14.26 19.90 -10.01
N VAL A 174 -13.46 20.14 -11.06
CA VAL A 174 -13.28 19.19 -12.15
C VAL A 174 -12.07 18.27 -11.91
N LYS A 175 -12.04 17.15 -12.62
CA LYS A 175 -10.92 16.21 -12.60
C LYS A 175 -10.25 16.15 -13.95
N ASP A 176 -8.92 16.24 -13.94
CA ASP A 176 -8.07 15.84 -15.06
C ASP A 176 -7.73 14.36 -14.99
N LEU A 177 -7.43 13.83 -16.14
CA LEU A 177 -7.00 12.46 -16.34
C LEU A 177 -5.67 12.44 -17.10
N PHE A 178 -4.64 11.87 -16.49
CA PHE A 178 -3.32 11.73 -17.09
C PHE A 178 -3.11 10.29 -17.54
N GLY A 179 -2.92 10.10 -18.84
CA GLY A 179 -2.53 8.80 -19.40
C GLY A 179 -1.01 8.66 -19.38
N LYS A 180 -0.53 7.51 -18.92
CA LYS A 180 0.89 7.19 -18.86
C LYS A 180 1.29 6.24 -19.97
N LEU A 181 2.45 6.46 -20.60
CA LEU A 181 3.03 5.58 -21.59
C LEU A 181 3.85 4.46 -20.98
N LEU A 182 4.43 4.72 -19.81
CA LEU A 182 5.26 3.79 -19.04
C LEU A 182 4.78 3.75 -17.59
N PRO A 183 4.87 2.61 -16.91
CA PRO A 183 4.60 2.54 -15.49
C PRO A 183 5.52 3.48 -14.70
N GLY A 184 4.97 4.16 -13.70
CA GLY A 184 5.75 5.04 -12.83
C GLY A 184 4.93 6.16 -12.19
N MET A 185 5.54 6.86 -11.24
CA MET A 185 4.95 8.00 -10.53
C MET A 185 5.36 9.30 -11.21
N VAL A 186 4.39 10.18 -11.51
CA VAL A 186 4.63 11.43 -12.25
C VAL A 186 4.04 12.66 -11.56
N LEU A 187 3.09 12.49 -10.64
CA LEU A 187 2.34 13.62 -10.06
C LEU A 187 3.23 14.58 -9.26
N ASP A 188 4.31 14.11 -8.67
CA ASP A 188 5.25 14.97 -7.95
C ASP A 188 5.95 16.02 -8.85
N LYS A 189 5.86 15.85 -10.17
CA LYS A 189 6.47 16.73 -11.16
C LYS A 189 5.46 17.55 -11.96
N ILE A 190 4.19 17.13 -11.99
CA ILE A 190 3.14 17.85 -12.72
C ILE A 190 2.95 19.25 -12.13
N GLY A 191 2.96 20.27 -12.99
CA GLY A 191 2.87 21.66 -12.57
C GLY A 191 4.19 22.28 -12.11
N THR A 192 5.29 21.53 -12.14
CA THR A 192 6.62 22.09 -11.87
C THR A 192 7.26 22.61 -13.19
N PRO A 193 8.19 23.60 -13.10
CA PRO A 193 8.90 24.08 -14.28
C PRO A 193 9.71 23.00 -15.01
N GLU A 194 10.15 21.96 -14.29
CA GLU A 194 10.97 20.88 -14.83
C GLU A 194 10.19 19.98 -15.78
N MET A 195 8.90 19.76 -15.51
CA MET A 195 8.06 18.92 -16.37
C MET A 195 7.62 19.61 -17.66
N GLY A 196 7.59 20.93 -17.69
CA GLY A 196 7.07 21.70 -18.83
C GLY A 196 5.54 21.53 -19.00
N SER A 197 5.08 21.57 -20.25
CA SER A 197 3.65 21.44 -20.55
C SER A 197 3.21 19.99 -20.52
N TYR A 198 2.35 19.65 -19.59
CA TYR A 198 1.72 18.32 -19.46
C TYR A 198 0.52 18.12 -20.43
N HIS A 199 0.12 19.15 -21.17
CA HIS A 199 -0.90 19.05 -22.22
C HIS A 199 -0.35 18.54 -23.57
N ASN A 200 0.96 18.37 -23.68
CA ASN A 200 1.61 17.81 -24.85
C ASN A 200 2.14 16.41 -24.54
N LEU A 201 2.00 15.49 -25.50
CA LEU A 201 2.53 14.16 -25.36
C LEU A 201 4.06 14.20 -25.17
N SER A 202 4.51 13.57 -24.12
CA SER A 202 5.93 13.40 -23.76
C SER A 202 6.24 11.95 -23.43
N ASP A 203 7.48 11.65 -23.07
CA ASP A 203 7.94 10.26 -22.81
C ASP A 203 7.17 9.55 -21.67
N TRP A 204 6.66 10.29 -20.70
CA TRP A 204 5.88 9.70 -19.58
C TRP A 204 4.39 9.55 -19.93
N GLY A 205 3.83 10.39 -20.83
CA GLY A 205 2.41 10.49 -21.13
C GLY A 205 1.96 11.93 -21.27
N MET A 206 0.70 12.19 -20.97
CA MET A 206 0.10 13.53 -21.02
C MET A 206 -1.22 13.61 -20.26
N ASP A 207 -1.72 14.83 -20.04
CA ASP A 207 -3.14 15.10 -19.76
C ASP A 207 -3.96 14.72 -21.00
N VAL A 208 -4.76 13.67 -20.88
CA VAL A 208 -5.55 13.13 -22.00
C VAL A 208 -6.95 13.71 -22.05
N LEU A 209 -7.32 14.57 -21.11
CA LEU A 209 -8.63 15.18 -21.01
C LEU A 209 -8.52 16.65 -20.57
N HIS A 210 -8.26 17.52 -21.51
CA HIS A 210 -8.20 18.96 -21.27
C HIS A 210 -9.58 19.50 -20.89
N CYS A 211 -9.78 19.80 -19.60
CA CYS A 211 -11.09 20.14 -19.04
C CYS A 211 -11.65 21.44 -19.59
N GLY A 212 -10.84 22.48 -19.76
CA GLY A 212 -11.31 23.81 -20.14
C GLY A 212 -12.44 24.29 -19.21
N SER A 213 -13.62 24.54 -19.78
CA SER A 213 -14.83 24.91 -19.07
C SER A 213 -15.78 23.72 -18.78
N SER A 214 -15.37 22.49 -19.10
CA SER A 214 -16.15 21.29 -18.86
C SER A 214 -15.90 20.73 -17.46
N LEU A 215 -16.63 19.67 -17.11
CA LEU A 215 -16.41 18.92 -15.85
C LEU A 215 -15.24 17.92 -15.92
N GLY A 216 -14.47 17.90 -17.03
CA GLY A 216 -13.38 16.96 -17.22
C GLY A 216 -13.84 15.50 -17.11
N SER A 217 -13.13 14.71 -16.33
CA SER A 217 -13.50 13.31 -16.00
C SER A 217 -14.58 13.22 -14.88
N GLY A 218 -15.26 14.31 -14.58
CA GLY A 218 -16.32 14.43 -13.58
C GLY A 218 -15.97 15.36 -12.43
N GLY A 219 -16.95 15.63 -11.60
CA GLY A 219 -16.82 16.41 -10.36
C GLY A 219 -17.44 15.66 -9.19
N LEU A 220 -17.01 15.99 -7.96
CA LEU A 220 -17.67 15.54 -6.75
C LEU A 220 -18.77 16.52 -6.37
N ALA A 221 -19.96 16.03 -6.04
CA ALA A 221 -21.04 16.83 -5.51
C ALA A 221 -21.61 16.16 -4.25
N LEU A 222 -21.87 16.99 -3.23
CA LEU A 222 -22.70 16.61 -2.10
C LEU A 222 -24.14 17.04 -2.41
N LEU A 223 -25.06 16.09 -2.36
CA LEU A 223 -26.49 16.33 -2.56
C LEU A 223 -27.20 16.42 -1.21
#